data_6a0b5e24b7f65927172b36a0501d6930
#
_entry.id   6a0b5e24b7f65927172b36a0501d6930
#
_cell.length_a   1.000
_cell.length_b   1.000
_cell.length_c   1.000
_cell.angle_alpha   90.00
_cell.angle_beta   90.00
_cell.angle_gamma   90.00
#
_symmetry.space_group_name_H-M   'P 1'
#
loop_
_entity.id
_entity.type
_entity.pdbx_description
1 polymer ?
#
loop_
_entity_poly.entity_id
_entity_poly.type
_entity_poly.pdbx_seq_one_letter_code
_entity_poly.pdbx_strand_id
1 'polypeptide(L)'
;METAALEDAVYAALTGDSTLTAMLADGADSVFHMQAPADLKSRYPALVYSTISDVPAIAGDDGEITHRVSIRVHIMTLDGDYASPYRRVCADMASLGFSRYQAYPYIEDGQIIMIADFRIGVSAEWQQ
;
A
#
# COMPACT_ATOMS: atom_id res chain seq x y z
N MET A 1 3.57 7.41 -16.04
CA MET A 1 3.35 7.96 -14.69
C MET A 1 4.59 7.72 -13.85
N GLU A 2 5.03 8.72 -13.15
CA GLU A 2 6.16 8.60 -12.24
C GLU A 2 5.76 7.87 -10.95
N THR A 3 6.75 7.29 -10.28
CA THR A 3 6.54 6.60 -9.01
C THR A 3 5.88 7.51 -7.97
N ALA A 4 6.31 8.78 -7.89
CA ALA A 4 5.71 9.74 -6.97
C ALA A 4 4.21 9.95 -7.24
N ALA A 5 3.81 9.98 -8.50
CA ALA A 5 2.39 10.11 -8.86
C ALA A 5 1.59 8.85 -8.48
N LEU A 6 2.21 7.66 -8.58
CA LEU A 6 1.59 6.43 -8.11
C LEU A 6 1.41 6.44 -6.59
N GLU A 7 2.42 6.92 -5.87
CA GLU A 7 2.32 7.03 -4.40
C GLU A 7 1.20 7.99 -4.00
N ASP A 8 1.06 9.12 -4.71
CA ASP A 8 -0.04 10.06 -4.46
C ASP A 8 -1.39 9.42 -4.74
N ALA A 9 -1.50 8.61 -5.80
CA ALA A 9 -2.72 7.91 -6.14
C ALA A 9 -3.10 6.88 -5.05
N VAL A 10 -2.10 6.18 -4.52
CA VAL A 10 -2.31 5.23 -3.41
C VAL A 10 -2.80 5.96 -2.18
N TYR A 11 -2.17 7.07 -1.82
CA TYR A 11 -2.60 7.88 -0.67
C TYR A 11 -4.05 8.32 -0.84
N ALA A 12 -4.40 8.85 -2.02
CA ALA A 12 -5.76 9.32 -2.29
C ALA A 12 -6.78 8.18 -2.22
N ALA A 13 -6.44 7.00 -2.74
CA ALA A 13 -7.34 5.85 -2.73
C ALA A 13 -7.58 5.34 -1.31
N LEU A 14 -6.52 5.21 -0.51
CA LEU A 14 -6.65 4.71 0.87
C LEU A 14 -7.37 5.71 1.76
N THR A 15 -7.02 6.99 1.69
CA THR A 15 -7.64 8.01 2.53
C THR A 15 -9.05 8.38 2.07
N GLY A 16 -9.37 8.15 0.80
CA GLY A 16 -10.69 8.41 0.26
C GLY A 16 -11.71 7.29 0.50
N ASP A 17 -11.27 6.13 1.00
CA ASP A 17 -12.14 5.01 1.32
C ASP A 17 -12.68 5.17 2.74
N SER A 18 -13.90 5.67 2.87
CA SER A 18 -14.48 5.93 4.18
C SER A 18 -14.72 4.66 5.00
N THR A 19 -14.94 3.53 4.33
CA THR A 19 -15.07 2.23 5.00
C THR A 19 -13.75 1.83 5.64
N LEU A 20 -12.65 2.02 4.92
CA LEU A 20 -11.31 1.73 5.43
C LEU A 20 -10.93 2.68 6.57
N THR A 21 -11.06 3.99 6.36
CA THR A 21 -10.63 4.98 7.37
C THR A 21 -11.43 4.87 8.66
N ALA A 22 -12.69 4.43 8.59
CA ALA A 22 -13.49 4.18 9.79
C ALA A 22 -12.94 3.04 10.66
N MET A 23 -12.12 2.17 10.10
CA MET A 23 -11.48 1.07 10.84
C MET A 23 -10.16 1.48 11.47
N LEU A 24 -9.62 2.65 11.13
CA LEU A 24 -8.32 3.12 11.59
C LEU A 24 -8.49 4.04 12.81
N ALA A 25 -7.47 4.09 13.66
CA ALA A 25 -7.56 4.81 14.93
C ALA A 25 -7.89 6.30 14.77
N ASP A 26 -7.26 6.96 13.80
CA ASP A 26 -7.43 8.40 13.55
C ASP A 26 -7.95 8.67 12.13
N GLY A 27 -8.69 7.73 11.55
CA GLY A 27 -9.23 7.89 10.22
C GLY A 27 -8.13 8.08 9.17
N ALA A 28 -8.28 9.06 8.29
CA ALA A 28 -7.30 9.33 7.25
C ALA A 28 -5.92 9.72 7.81
N ASP A 29 -5.86 10.24 9.03
CA ASP A 29 -4.60 10.60 9.67
C ASP A 29 -3.81 9.37 10.17
N SER A 30 -4.35 8.18 10.00
CA SER A 30 -3.68 6.92 10.30
C SER A 30 -3.02 6.28 9.09
N VAL A 31 -2.92 7.00 7.96
CA VAL A 31 -2.28 6.52 6.73
C VAL A 31 -0.99 7.31 6.52
N PHE A 32 0.15 6.60 6.57
CA PHE A 32 1.48 7.21 6.52
C PHE A 32 2.26 6.72 5.31
N HIS A 33 3.07 7.60 4.72
CA HIS A 33 3.95 7.27 3.61
C HIS A 33 5.38 7.10 4.13
N MET A 34 5.97 5.95 3.85
CA MET A 34 7.36 5.56 4.14
C MET A 34 7.64 5.31 5.61
N GLN A 35 7.28 6.23 6.50
CA GLN A 35 7.58 6.05 7.90
C GLN A 35 6.47 6.62 8.77
N ALA A 36 6.29 5.99 9.92
CA ALA A 36 5.27 6.34 10.88
C ALA A 36 5.88 7.17 12.02
N PRO A 37 5.05 7.95 12.75
CA PRO A 37 5.52 8.64 13.94
C PRO A 37 6.01 7.67 15.01
N ALA A 38 6.91 8.12 15.88
CA ALA A 38 7.47 7.28 16.94
C ALA A 38 6.41 6.79 17.95
N ASP A 39 5.31 7.52 18.11
CA ASP A 39 4.24 7.19 19.05
C ASP A 39 3.10 6.39 18.39
N LEU A 40 3.33 5.79 17.22
CA LEU A 40 2.28 5.16 16.44
C LEU A 40 1.54 4.06 17.19
N LYS A 41 2.20 3.33 18.09
CA LYS A 41 1.59 2.21 18.83
C LYS A 41 0.32 2.60 19.59
N SER A 42 0.19 3.86 20.00
CA SER A 42 -1.00 4.34 20.68
C SER A 42 -2.14 4.66 19.68
N ARG A 43 -1.88 4.53 18.37
CA ARG A 43 -2.77 4.97 17.31
C ARG A 43 -3.06 3.86 16.31
N TYR A 44 -3.07 2.60 16.77
CA TYR A 44 -3.40 1.44 15.93
C TYR A 44 -4.91 1.19 15.95
N PRO A 45 -5.51 0.66 14.86
CA PRO A 45 -4.85 0.27 13.60
C PRO A 45 -4.40 1.46 12.76
N ALA A 46 -3.32 1.27 12.02
CA ALA A 46 -2.77 2.27 11.12
C ALA A 46 -2.16 1.60 9.90
N LEU A 47 -1.95 2.37 8.85
CA LEU A 47 -1.35 1.91 7.61
C LEU A 47 -0.06 2.68 7.33
N VAL A 48 0.96 1.97 6.87
CA VAL A 48 2.19 2.58 6.35
C VAL A 48 2.47 1.97 4.99
N TYR A 49 2.61 2.78 3.95
CA TYR A 49 2.90 2.29 2.61
C TYR A 49 4.19 2.89 2.08
N SER A 50 4.89 2.12 1.25
CA SER A 50 6.13 2.58 0.63
C SER A 50 6.39 1.81 -0.65
N THR A 51 7.10 2.46 -1.58
CA THR A 51 7.61 1.79 -2.78
C THR A 51 8.81 0.94 -2.38
N ILE A 52 8.76 -0.35 -2.69
CA ILE A 52 9.86 -1.27 -2.39
C ILE A 52 10.68 -1.63 -3.61
N SER A 53 10.17 -1.41 -4.82
CA SER A 53 10.96 -1.57 -6.03
C SER A 53 10.33 -0.82 -7.19
N ASP A 54 11.17 -0.40 -8.12
CA ASP A 54 10.79 0.20 -9.39
C ASP A 54 11.85 -0.27 -10.38
N VAL A 55 11.48 -1.23 -11.24
CA VAL A 55 12.42 -1.89 -12.13
C VAL A 55 11.98 -1.76 -13.57
N PRO A 56 12.93 -1.70 -14.54
CA PRO A 56 12.58 -1.67 -15.96
C PRO A 56 11.79 -2.92 -16.36
N ALA A 57 10.92 -2.79 -17.35
CA ALA A 57 10.25 -3.93 -17.94
C ALA A 57 11.26 -4.84 -18.60
N ILE A 58 10.99 -6.15 -18.54
CA ILE A 58 11.87 -7.15 -19.16
C ILE A 58 11.77 -7.04 -20.68
N ALA A 59 12.91 -7.18 -21.35
CA ALA A 59 12.95 -7.19 -22.82
C ALA A 59 12.03 -8.28 -23.35
N GLY A 60 11.25 -7.97 -24.37
CA GLY A 60 10.24 -8.86 -24.93
C GLY A 60 8.82 -8.52 -24.53
N ASP A 61 8.62 -7.64 -23.58
CA ASP A 61 7.31 -7.04 -23.37
C ASP A 61 6.94 -6.27 -24.64
N ASP A 62 5.65 -6.14 -24.88
CA ASP A 62 5.15 -5.58 -26.14
C ASP A 62 5.38 -4.09 -26.32
N GLY A 63 6.14 -3.46 -25.43
CA GLY A 63 6.46 -2.04 -25.49
C GLY A 63 5.46 -1.15 -24.77
N GLU A 64 4.38 -1.70 -24.28
CA GLU A 64 3.38 -0.92 -23.53
C GLU A 64 3.83 -0.66 -22.09
N ILE A 65 4.54 -1.61 -21.49
CA ILE A 65 5.02 -1.50 -20.12
C ILE A 65 6.50 -1.12 -20.13
N THR A 66 6.84 0.01 -19.53
CA THR A 66 8.22 0.48 -19.47
C THR A 66 8.90 0.18 -18.15
N HIS A 67 8.14 0.02 -17.08
CA HIS A 67 8.69 -0.39 -15.79
C HIS A 67 7.60 -1.02 -14.92
N ARG A 68 8.02 -1.69 -13.85
CA ARG A 68 7.13 -2.29 -12.85
C ARG A 68 7.44 -1.70 -11.50
N VAL A 69 6.39 -1.29 -10.80
CA VAL A 69 6.50 -0.67 -9.48
C VAL A 69 5.83 -1.59 -8.46
N SER A 70 6.53 -1.84 -7.35
CA SER A 70 5.99 -2.62 -6.24
C SER A 70 5.84 -1.73 -5.02
N ILE A 71 4.66 -1.76 -4.41
CA ILE A 71 4.34 -0.99 -3.22
C ILE A 71 3.94 -1.94 -2.12
N ARG A 72 4.53 -1.75 -0.94
CA ARG A 72 4.23 -2.51 0.26
C ARG A 72 3.35 -1.70 1.18
N VAL A 73 2.27 -2.33 1.67
CA VAL A 73 1.41 -1.73 2.68
C VAL A 73 1.53 -2.55 3.96
N HIS A 74 1.89 -1.87 5.06
CA HIS A 74 1.90 -2.45 6.40
C HIS A 74 0.57 -2.09 7.06
N ILE A 75 -0.17 -3.11 7.50
CA ILE A 75 -1.40 -2.91 8.27
C ILE A 75 -1.04 -3.25 9.71
N MET A 76 -0.92 -2.22 10.52
CA MET A 76 -0.35 -2.31 11.87
C MET A 76 -1.44 -2.44 12.91
N THR A 77 -1.39 -3.51 13.72
CA THR A 77 -2.36 -3.78 14.78
C THR A 77 -1.63 -4.22 16.05
N LEU A 78 -2.31 -4.12 17.18
CA LEU A 78 -1.82 -4.69 18.44
C LEU A 78 -2.46 -6.06 18.71
N ASP A 79 -3.68 -6.28 18.21
CA ASP A 79 -4.48 -7.46 18.54
C ASP A 79 -4.58 -8.48 17.40
N GLY A 80 -4.00 -8.16 16.22
CA GLY A 80 -4.07 -9.05 15.07
C GLY A 80 -5.35 -8.95 14.27
N ASP A 81 -6.20 -7.98 14.57
CA ASP A 81 -7.46 -7.79 13.84
C ASP A 81 -7.23 -6.96 12.57
N TYR A 82 -6.46 -7.52 11.63
CA TYR A 82 -6.11 -6.86 10.38
C TYR A 82 -6.98 -7.28 9.19
N ALA A 83 -7.82 -8.30 9.33
CA ALA A 83 -8.51 -8.90 8.18
C ALA A 83 -9.40 -7.92 7.43
N SER A 84 -10.21 -7.15 8.13
CA SER A 84 -11.13 -6.20 7.50
C SER A 84 -10.40 -5.04 6.83
N PRO A 85 -9.45 -4.33 7.49
CA PRO A 85 -8.67 -3.32 6.78
C PRO A 85 -7.84 -3.89 5.63
N TYR A 86 -7.31 -5.11 5.78
CA TYR A 86 -6.56 -5.76 4.71
C TYR A 86 -7.43 -5.95 3.45
N ARG A 87 -8.66 -6.42 3.61
CA ARG A 87 -9.57 -6.60 2.45
C ARG A 87 -9.85 -5.28 1.74
N ARG A 88 -10.03 -4.20 2.49
CA ARG A 88 -10.27 -2.88 1.91
C ARG A 88 -9.02 -2.36 1.19
N VAL A 89 -7.84 -2.54 1.77
CA VAL A 89 -6.58 -2.18 1.11
C VAL A 89 -6.45 -2.92 -0.21
N CYS A 90 -6.72 -4.21 -0.23
CA CYS A 90 -6.66 -4.99 -1.48
C CYS A 90 -7.63 -4.46 -2.53
N ALA A 91 -8.86 -4.12 -2.13
CA ALA A 91 -9.84 -3.57 -3.06
C ALA A 91 -9.41 -2.20 -3.60
N ASP A 92 -8.90 -1.34 -2.73
CA ASP A 92 -8.46 0.00 -3.13
C ASP A 92 -7.25 -0.07 -4.08
N MET A 93 -6.28 -0.93 -3.78
CA MET A 93 -5.12 -1.11 -4.65
C MET A 93 -5.53 -1.71 -6.00
N ALA A 94 -6.45 -2.66 -6.00
CA ALA A 94 -6.96 -3.25 -7.24
C ALA A 94 -7.66 -2.21 -8.11
N SER A 95 -8.36 -1.26 -7.51
CA SER A 95 -9.04 -0.20 -8.26
C SER A 95 -8.06 0.71 -9.00
N LEU A 96 -6.81 0.78 -8.55
CA LEU A 96 -5.76 1.54 -9.22
C LEU A 96 -5.02 0.72 -10.27
N GLY A 97 -5.31 -0.57 -10.39
CA GLY A 97 -4.64 -1.46 -11.34
C GLY A 97 -3.53 -2.31 -10.74
N PHE A 98 -3.29 -2.21 -9.43
CA PHE A 98 -2.31 -3.05 -8.76
C PHE A 98 -2.81 -4.47 -8.58
N SER A 99 -1.89 -5.44 -8.65
CA SER A 99 -2.14 -6.83 -8.31
C SER A 99 -1.36 -7.18 -7.05
N ARG A 100 -2.03 -7.82 -6.09
CA ARG A 100 -1.34 -8.34 -4.91
C ARG A 100 -0.56 -9.58 -5.32
N TYR A 101 0.72 -9.66 -5.01
CA TYR A 101 1.52 -10.83 -5.34
C TYR A 101 2.05 -11.58 -4.13
N GLN A 102 2.01 -10.97 -2.94
CA GLN A 102 2.24 -11.71 -1.69
C GLN A 102 1.66 -10.93 -0.51
N ALA A 103 1.35 -11.65 0.56
CA ALA A 103 0.93 -11.05 1.82
C ALA A 103 1.24 -12.04 2.94
N TYR A 104 1.70 -11.53 4.08
CA TYR A 104 2.00 -12.37 5.24
C TYR A 104 1.98 -11.52 6.52
N PRO A 105 1.52 -12.08 7.64
CA PRO A 105 1.62 -11.41 8.93
C PRO A 105 2.97 -11.69 9.58
N TYR A 106 3.42 -10.78 10.46
CA TYR A 106 4.54 -11.06 11.33
C TYR A 106 4.35 -10.33 12.67
N ILE A 107 5.10 -10.77 13.69
CA ILE A 107 5.02 -10.21 15.02
C ILE A 107 6.34 -9.51 15.32
N GLU A 108 6.25 -8.27 15.80
CA GLU A 108 7.42 -7.47 16.18
C GLU A 108 7.06 -6.59 17.37
N ASP A 109 7.81 -6.70 18.47
CA ASP A 109 7.63 -5.89 19.68
C ASP A 109 6.18 -5.87 20.20
N GLY A 110 5.52 -7.02 20.17
CA GLY A 110 4.14 -7.15 20.62
C GLY A 110 3.10 -6.62 19.64
N GLN A 111 3.52 -6.21 18.45
CA GLN A 111 2.63 -5.79 17.38
C GLN A 111 2.40 -6.95 16.42
N ILE A 112 1.21 -6.99 15.83
CA ILE A 112 0.89 -7.93 14.76
C ILE A 112 0.66 -7.10 13.51
N ILE A 113 1.53 -7.30 12.52
CA ILE A 113 1.57 -6.48 11.32
C ILE A 113 1.28 -7.38 10.12
N MET A 114 0.29 -7.02 9.31
CA MET A 114 0.04 -7.68 8.04
C MET A 114 0.76 -6.91 6.95
N ILE A 115 1.68 -7.57 6.25
CA ILE A 115 2.37 -7.00 5.10
C ILE A 115 1.66 -7.47 3.85
N ALA A 116 1.35 -6.54 2.96
CA ALA A 116 0.76 -6.84 1.66
C ALA A 116 1.56 -6.12 0.57
N ASP A 117 2.04 -6.88 -0.39
CA ASP A 117 2.84 -6.37 -1.50
C ASP A 117 2.04 -6.41 -2.80
N PHE A 118 1.99 -5.26 -3.46
CA PHE A 118 1.24 -5.05 -4.69
C PHE A 118 2.19 -4.57 -5.78
N ARG A 119 1.89 -4.91 -7.04
CA ARG A 119 2.69 -4.41 -8.15
C ARG A 119 1.81 -4.01 -9.32
N ILE A 120 2.32 -3.06 -10.12
CA ILE A 120 1.65 -2.55 -11.31
C ILE A 120 2.69 -2.36 -12.41
N GLY A 121 2.28 -2.63 -13.65
CA GLY A 121 3.05 -2.25 -14.82
C GLY A 121 2.69 -0.84 -15.25
N VAL A 122 3.70 -0.01 -15.48
CA VAL A 122 3.50 1.37 -15.91
C VAL A 122 3.86 1.49 -17.38
N SER A 123 2.92 2.00 -18.18
CA SER A 123 3.13 2.17 -19.60
C SER A 123 3.82 3.48 -19.93
N ALA A 124 4.38 3.58 -21.14
CA ALA A 124 5.02 4.80 -21.61
C ALA A 124 4.07 5.99 -21.59
N GLU A 125 2.79 5.76 -21.87
CA GLU A 125 1.77 6.81 -21.88
C GLU A 125 1.61 7.50 -20.53
N TRP A 126 1.83 6.74 -19.44
CA TRP A 126 1.68 7.24 -18.08
C TRP A 126 2.86 8.09 -17.62
N GLN A 127 3.95 8.09 -18.40
CA GLN A 127 5.17 8.81 -18.04
C GLN A 127 5.21 10.23 -18.60
N GLN A 128 4.23 10.60 -19.37
CA GLN A 128 4.17 11.92 -20.00
C GLN A 128 3.59 12.97 -19.07
#